data_993a276e0bf90fa1492020c021bee301
#
_entry.id   993a276e0bf90fa1492020c021bee301
#
_cell.length_a   1.000
_cell.length_b   1.000
_cell.length_c   1.000
_cell.angle_alpha   90.00
_cell.angle_beta   90.00
_cell.angle_gamma   90.00
#
_symmetry.space_group_name_H-M   'P 1'
#
loop_
_entity.id
_entity.type
_entity.pdbx_description
1 polymer ?
#
loop_
_entity_poly.entity_id
_entity_poly.type
_entity_poly.pdbx_seq_one_letter_code
_entity_poly.pdbx_strand_id
1 'polypeptide(L)'
;MTQKELTVLNLGDSLDNISNIDPRGYGVCHILYPAAREYTGGPLCMNAATKLCDTLKQDDLVYIMTGFVLPPSGGAETDGVISSVLLARALVIAFGAKPVIVCQEENL
;
A
#
# COMPACT_ATOMS: atom_id res chain seq x y z
N MET A 1 2.72 26.95 4.21
CA MET A 1 3.27 25.67 3.67
C MET A 1 4.69 25.91 3.21
N THR A 2 5.62 25.15 3.73
CA THR A 2 7.04 25.20 3.35
C THR A 2 7.29 24.48 2.03
N GLN A 3 8.44 24.73 1.39
CA GLN A 3 8.85 24.02 0.17
C GLN A 3 8.87 22.49 0.39
N LYS A 4 9.32 22.05 1.55
CA LYS A 4 9.37 20.61 1.90
C LYS A 4 7.96 20.01 1.99
N GLU A 5 7.04 20.68 2.66
CA GLU A 5 5.64 20.23 2.78
C GLU A 5 4.96 20.16 1.42
N LEU A 6 5.20 21.15 0.55
CA LEU A 6 4.68 21.15 -0.82
C LEU A 6 5.23 19.96 -1.62
N THR A 7 6.54 19.67 -1.49
CA THR A 7 7.15 18.52 -2.18
C THR A 7 6.54 17.20 -1.72
N VAL A 8 6.34 17.03 -0.42
CA VAL A 8 5.72 15.83 0.16
C VAL A 8 4.27 15.66 -0.32
N LEU A 9 3.50 16.76 -0.36
CA LEU A 9 2.13 16.73 -0.86
C LEU A 9 2.08 16.34 -2.35
N ASN A 10 2.91 16.96 -3.18
CA ASN A 10 2.95 16.65 -4.62
C ASN A 10 3.40 15.20 -4.88
N LEU A 11 4.30 14.67 -4.08
CA LEU A 11 4.70 13.25 -4.18
C LEU A 11 3.53 12.35 -3.82
N GLY A 12 2.82 12.64 -2.74
CA GLY A 12 1.63 11.91 -2.34
C GLY A 12 0.54 11.91 -3.41
N ASP A 13 0.25 13.07 -3.99
CA ASP A 13 -0.70 13.21 -5.09
C ASP A 13 -0.29 12.39 -6.32
N SER A 14 0.99 12.40 -6.66
CA SER A 14 1.51 11.63 -7.79
C SER A 14 1.37 10.12 -7.58
N LEU A 15 1.69 9.64 -6.38
CA LEU A 15 1.54 8.23 -6.01
C LEU A 15 0.07 7.80 -6.02
N ASP A 16 -0.81 8.61 -5.46
CA ASP A 16 -2.25 8.33 -5.46
C ASP A 16 -2.81 8.29 -6.89
N ASN A 17 -2.38 9.21 -7.77
CA ASN A 17 -2.82 9.23 -9.16
C ASN A 17 -2.39 7.97 -9.92
N ILE A 18 -1.19 7.45 -9.66
CA ILE A 18 -0.72 6.18 -10.24
C ILE A 18 -1.52 5.00 -9.70
N SER A 19 -1.75 4.97 -8.38
CA SER A 19 -2.47 3.87 -7.71
C SER A 19 -3.96 3.85 -8.03
N ASN A 20 -4.52 4.99 -8.44
CA ASN A 20 -5.94 5.18 -8.71
C ASN A 20 -6.29 5.09 -10.21
N ILE A 21 -5.40 4.52 -11.02
CA ILE A 21 -5.70 4.27 -12.44
C ILE A 21 -6.83 3.25 -12.54
N ASP A 22 -7.85 3.60 -13.32
CA ASP A 22 -8.99 2.73 -13.63
C ASP A 22 -8.85 2.14 -15.04
N PRO A 23 -8.07 1.09 -15.24
CA PRO A 23 -7.76 0.55 -16.57
C PRO A 23 -8.96 -0.08 -17.26
N ARG A 24 -10.00 -0.43 -16.51
CA ARG A 24 -11.25 -0.99 -17.03
C ARG A 24 -12.29 0.07 -17.36
N GLY A 25 -12.10 1.30 -16.89
CA GLY A 25 -12.99 2.43 -17.18
C GLY A 25 -14.38 2.31 -16.53
N TYR A 26 -14.51 1.60 -15.41
CA TYR A 26 -15.79 1.48 -14.71
C TYR A 26 -16.19 2.74 -13.93
N GLY A 27 -15.27 3.67 -13.75
CA GLY A 27 -15.52 4.93 -13.06
C GLY A 27 -15.60 4.85 -11.55
N VAL A 28 -15.47 3.68 -10.95
CA VAL A 28 -15.58 3.48 -9.50
C VAL A 28 -14.49 4.24 -8.75
N CYS A 29 -13.27 4.24 -9.26
CA CYS A 29 -12.14 4.97 -8.67
C CYS A 29 -12.39 6.48 -8.61
N HIS A 30 -13.05 7.05 -9.61
CA HIS A 30 -13.39 8.47 -9.64
C HIS A 30 -14.42 8.88 -8.58
N ILE A 31 -15.18 7.92 -8.06
CA ILE A 31 -16.15 8.14 -6.98
C ILE A 31 -15.50 7.88 -5.61
N LEU A 32 -14.83 6.75 -5.47
CA LEU A 32 -14.29 6.29 -4.18
C LEU A 32 -13.07 7.10 -3.73
N TYR A 33 -12.16 7.42 -4.65
CA TYR A 33 -10.92 8.10 -4.28
C TYR A 33 -11.15 9.50 -3.69
N PRO A 34 -11.94 10.40 -4.30
CA PRO A 34 -12.21 11.71 -3.70
C PRO A 34 -12.83 11.61 -2.30
N ALA A 35 -13.78 10.70 -2.11
CA ALA A 35 -14.41 10.47 -0.82
C ALA A 35 -13.42 9.94 0.24
N ALA A 36 -12.57 8.98 -0.14
CA ALA A 36 -11.53 8.46 0.75
C ALA A 36 -10.49 9.53 1.10
N ARG A 37 -10.08 10.34 0.13
CA ARG A 37 -9.15 11.45 0.32
C ARG A 37 -9.71 12.52 1.26
N GLU A 38 -10.98 12.88 1.10
CA GLU A 38 -11.67 13.81 2.01
C GLU A 38 -11.73 13.24 3.44
N TYR A 39 -12.11 11.98 3.57
CA TYR A 39 -12.18 11.29 4.86
C TYR A 39 -10.84 11.23 5.59
N THR A 40 -9.74 10.98 4.88
CA THR A 40 -8.39 10.88 5.46
C THR A 40 -7.65 12.21 5.57
N GLY A 41 -8.19 13.28 5.00
CA GLY A 41 -7.62 14.63 5.06
C GLY A 41 -6.38 14.84 4.18
N GLY A 42 -6.15 14.00 3.14
CA GLY A 42 -5.02 14.16 2.23
C GLY A 42 -4.72 12.92 1.38
N PRO A 43 -3.58 12.90 0.67
CA PRO A 43 -3.17 11.78 -0.17
C PRO A 43 -3.07 10.48 0.63
N LEU A 44 -3.71 9.41 0.15
CA LEU A 44 -3.83 8.14 0.88
C LEU A 44 -2.48 7.46 1.06
N CYS A 45 -1.67 7.39 -0.01
CA CYS A 45 -0.34 6.77 0.05
C CYS A 45 0.57 7.50 1.03
N MET A 46 0.54 8.84 1.04
CA MET A 46 1.35 9.63 1.94
C MET A 46 0.89 9.49 3.39
N ASN A 47 -0.41 9.48 3.64
CA ASN A 47 -0.98 9.28 4.98
C ASN A 47 -0.60 7.90 5.53
N ALA A 48 -0.66 6.85 4.69
CA ALA A 48 -0.24 5.51 5.07
C ALA A 48 1.26 5.46 5.41
N ALA A 49 2.11 6.02 4.54
CA ALA A 49 3.55 6.08 4.77
C ALA A 49 3.91 6.87 6.05
N THR A 50 3.28 8.01 6.27
CA THR A 50 3.49 8.81 7.49
C THR A 50 3.11 8.00 8.73
N LYS A 51 1.98 7.32 8.71
CA LYS A 51 1.54 6.49 9.82
C LYS A 51 2.51 5.34 10.11
N LEU A 52 3.08 4.72 9.08
CA LEU A 52 4.12 3.71 9.26
C LEU A 52 5.38 4.32 9.91
N CYS A 53 5.83 5.49 9.43
CA CYS A 53 6.97 6.20 10.00
C CYS A 53 6.78 6.58 11.48
N ASP A 54 5.57 6.96 11.86
CA ASP A 54 5.24 7.36 13.23
C ASP A 54 5.06 6.16 14.18
N THR A 55 4.77 4.98 13.63
CA THR A 55 4.40 3.79 14.42
C THR A 55 5.54 2.81 14.55
N LEU A 56 6.26 2.53 13.45
CA LEU A 56 7.24 1.45 13.40
C LEU A 56 8.60 1.85 13.96
N LYS A 57 9.19 0.91 14.70
CA LYS A 57 10.54 0.98 15.26
C LYS A 57 11.35 -0.23 14.80
N GLN A 58 12.64 -0.15 15.03
CA GLN A 58 13.55 -1.27 14.80
C GLN A 58 13.09 -2.51 15.59
N ASP A 59 13.17 -3.65 14.96
CA ASP A 59 12.77 -4.98 15.49
C ASP A 59 11.27 -5.21 15.69
N ASP A 60 10.41 -4.25 15.35
CA ASP A 60 8.96 -4.45 15.42
C ASP A 60 8.50 -5.54 14.45
N LEU A 61 7.57 -6.39 14.92
CA LEU A 61 6.90 -7.40 14.09
C LEU A 61 5.78 -6.76 13.28
N VAL A 62 5.79 -7.03 11.97
CA VAL A 62 4.74 -6.57 11.05
C VAL A 62 4.15 -7.75 10.30
N TYR A 63 2.90 -8.06 10.55
CA TYR A 63 2.19 -9.12 9.82
C TYR A 63 1.59 -8.58 8.53
N ILE A 64 1.98 -9.18 7.41
CA ILE A 64 1.45 -8.88 6.08
C ILE A 64 0.57 -10.06 5.67
N MET A 65 -0.74 -9.89 5.72
CA MET A 65 -1.69 -10.93 5.32
C MET A 65 -2.02 -10.80 3.84
N THR A 66 -1.82 -11.90 3.11
CA THR A 66 -2.14 -12.01 1.69
C THR A 66 -2.61 -13.43 1.40
N GLY A 67 -3.01 -13.73 0.17
CA GLY A 67 -3.35 -15.11 -0.19
C GLY A 67 -4.70 -15.27 -0.85
N PHE A 68 -5.13 -14.28 -1.65
CA PHE A 68 -6.33 -14.43 -2.44
C PHE A 68 -6.09 -15.41 -3.58
N VAL A 69 -6.89 -16.47 -3.62
CA VAL A 69 -6.84 -17.52 -4.65
C VAL A 69 -8.05 -17.37 -5.57
N LEU A 70 -7.79 -17.26 -6.86
CA LEU A 70 -8.84 -17.02 -7.87
C LEU A 70 -9.43 -18.34 -8.39
N PRO A 71 -10.70 -18.64 -8.13
CA PRO A 71 -11.37 -19.76 -8.81
C PRO A 71 -11.64 -19.40 -10.30
N PRO A 72 -11.64 -20.35 -11.24
CA PRO A 72 -11.49 -21.80 -11.04
C PRO A 72 -10.02 -22.29 -11.16
N SER A 73 -9.08 -21.42 -11.45
CA SER A 73 -7.69 -21.80 -11.72
C SER A 73 -6.93 -22.34 -10.50
N GLY A 74 -7.38 -21.95 -9.29
CA GLY A 74 -6.69 -22.27 -8.05
C GLY A 74 -5.33 -21.59 -7.89
N GLY A 75 -5.03 -20.62 -8.76
CA GLY A 75 -3.79 -19.85 -8.72
C GLY A 75 -3.87 -18.63 -7.81
N ALA A 76 -2.75 -18.29 -7.18
CA ALA A 76 -2.62 -17.08 -6.39
C ALA A 76 -2.78 -15.81 -7.26
N GLU A 77 -3.41 -14.79 -6.71
CA GLU A 77 -3.45 -13.47 -7.33
C GLU A 77 -2.05 -12.83 -7.25
N THR A 78 -1.50 -12.49 -8.42
CA THR A 78 -0.08 -12.09 -8.55
C THR A 78 0.26 -10.78 -7.86
N ASP A 79 -0.66 -9.83 -7.79
CA ASP A 79 -0.46 -8.53 -7.13
C ASP A 79 -0.23 -8.69 -5.62
N GLY A 80 -1.00 -9.54 -4.94
CA GLY A 80 -0.81 -9.84 -3.52
C GLY A 80 0.53 -10.49 -3.21
N VAL A 81 1.01 -11.39 -4.08
CA VAL A 81 2.31 -12.06 -3.91
C VAL A 81 3.47 -11.07 -4.07
N ILE A 82 3.48 -10.33 -5.18
CA ILE A 82 4.59 -9.42 -5.49
C ILE A 82 4.61 -8.23 -4.51
N SER A 83 3.47 -7.62 -4.24
CA SER A 83 3.39 -6.44 -3.38
C SER A 83 3.75 -6.76 -1.92
N SER A 84 3.40 -7.94 -1.42
CA SER A 84 3.78 -8.37 -0.07
C SER A 84 5.28 -8.46 0.11
N VAL A 85 5.99 -9.03 -0.86
CA VAL A 85 7.46 -9.15 -0.82
C VAL A 85 8.12 -7.79 -0.92
N LEU A 86 7.63 -6.92 -1.82
CA LEU A 86 8.16 -5.56 -1.96
C LEU A 86 7.92 -4.72 -0.72
N LEU A 87 6.74 -4.82 -0.11
CA LEU A 87 6.42 -4.13 1.14
C LEU A 87 7.30 -4.65 2.28
N ALA A 88 7.42 -5.97 2.43
CA ALA A 88 8.29 -6.57 3.44
C ALA A 88 9.74 -6.05 3.31
N ARG A 89 10.29 -6.04 2.10
CA ARG A 89 11.63 -5.50 1.84
C ARG A 89 11.73 -4.02 2.22
N ALA A 90 10.75 -3.21 1.85
CA ALA A 90 10.73 -1.79 2.18
C ALA A 90 10.72 -1.56 3.71
N LEU A 91 9.95 -2.33 4.46
CA LEU A 91 9.86 -2.25 5.91
C LEU A 91 11.19 -2.63 6.59
N VAL A 92 11.87 -3.66 6.08
CA VAL A 92 13.21 -4.02 6.59
C VAL A 92 14.21 -2.91 6.34
N ILE A 93 14.26 -2.36 5.12
CA ILE A 93 15.24 -1.34 4.75
C ILE A 93 14.98 -0.02 5.47
N ALA A 94 13.71 0.41 5.55
CA ALA A 94 13.36 1.72 6.10
C ALA A 94 13.37 1.75 7.63
N PHE A 95 12.97 0.67 8.29
CA PHE A 95 12.73 0.66 9.74
C PHE A 95 13.54 -0.39 10.50
N GLY A 96 14.17 -1.35 9.82
CA GLY A 96 14.75 -2.53 10.49
C GLY A 96 13.66 -3.42 11.12
N ALA A 97 12.43 -3.35 10.61
CA ALA A 97 11.31 -4.16 11.10
C ALA A 97 11.46 -5.63 10.71
N LYS A 98 10.69 -6.50 11.35
CA LYS A 98 10.63 -7.94 11.12
C LYS A 98 9.29 -8.31 10.47
N PRO A 99 9.13 -8.19 9.15
CA PRO A 99 7.89 -8.56 8.47
C PRO A 99 7.71 -10.08 8.46
N VAL A 100 6.47 -10.50 8.70
CA VAL A 100 6.01 -11.89 8.61
C VAL A 100 4.87 -11.95 7.59
N ILE A 101 5.10 -12.60 6.47
CA ILE A 101 4.08 -12.80 5.45
C ILE A 101 3.23 -14.01 5.85
N VAL A 102 1.94 -13.79 5.97
CA VAL A 102 0.94 -14.82 6.27
C VAL A 102 0.10 -15.04 5.03
N CYS A 103 0.19 -16.22 4.45
CA CYS A 103 -0.51 -16.59 3.22
C CYS A 103 -0.98 -18.05 3.25
N GLN A 104 -1.81 -18.40 2.28
CA GLN A 104 -2.18 -19.80 2.03
C GLN A 104 -1.03 -20.54 1.37
N GLU A 105 -1.03 -21.89 1.47
CA GLU A 105 0.03 -22.74 0.91
C GLU A 105 0.19 -22.56 -0.60
N GLU A 106 -0.90 -22.31 -1.30
CA GLU A 106 -0.92 -22.06 -2.73
C GLU A 106 -0.17 -20.78 -3.17
N ASN A 107 0.23 -19.95 -2.22
CA ASN A 107 0.99 -18.70 -2.46
C ASN A 107 2.49 -18.84 -2.12
N LEU A 108 2.94 -20.01 -1.73
CA LEU A 108 4.34 -20.31 -1.45
C LEU A 108 5.04 -20.79 -2.72
#